data_16db5eaee83627570ecd776012163200
#
_entry.id   16db5eaee83627570ecd776012163200
#
_cell.length_a   1.000
_cell.length_b   1.000
_cell.length_c   1.000
_cell.angle_alpha   90.00
_cell.angle_beta   90.00
_cell.angle_gamma   90.00
#
_symmetry.space_group_name_H-M   'P 1'
#
loop_
_entity.id
_entity.type
_entity.pdbx_description
1 polymer ?
#
loop_
_entity_poly.entity_id
_entity_poly.type
_entity_poly.pdbx_seq_one_letter_code
_entity_poly.pdbx_strand_id
1 'polypeptide(L)'
;MLFRSSDSMEVPTVSVKDMLPFQRPREKFLTLGPSHMAMEELLAILLRTGVKGQSAISLASDIVQSFDDGVYGLNRMTVENLVKIKGIGTDKAVTLCAALEMGRRLGELKIKETYQDFSQPFVIAQYVMERLRHEDVEHVWAAMLTSRNKLIQLEHISNGGLVSSLVEQRAVFKKAIACNAAAIILIHNHPSG
;
A
#
# COMPACT_ATOMS: atom_id res chain seq x y z
N MET A 1 -45.22 -18.25 -21.40
CA MET A 1 -43.97 -18.71 -22.03
C MET A 1 -42.83 -18.13 -21.21
N LEU A 2 -42.27 -18.95 -20.30
CA LEU A 2 -41.29 -18.52 -19.30
C LEU A 2 -39.90 -18.64 -19.90
N PHE A 3 -39.20 -17.51 -20.06
CA PHE A 3 -37.77 -17.53 -20.32
C PHE A 3 -37.04 -17.88 -19.01
N ARG A 4 -36.44 -19.04 -18.96
CA ARG A 4 -35.51 -19.46 -17.89
C ARG A 4 -34.17 -18.78 -18.10
N SER A 5 -33.73 -18.21 -17.02
CA SER A 5 -32.49 -17.55 -16.71
C SER A 5 -31.23 -18.24 -17.21
N SER A 6 -30.33 -17.36 -17.64
CA SER A 6 -28.89 -17.41 -17.76
C SER A 6 -28.18 -18.53 -17.00
N ASP A 7 -27.67 -19.51 -17.75
CA ASP A 7 -26.52 -20.30 -17.37
C ASP A 7 -25.32 -19.35 -17.20
N SER A 8 -24.93 -19.12 -15.98
CA SER A 8 -23.62 -18.57 -15.67
C SER A 8 -22.58 -19.62 -16.08
N MET A 9 -21.91 -19.40 -17.21
CA MET A 9 -20.75 -20.20 -17.60
C MET A 9 -19.70 -20.06 -16.47
N GLU A 10 -19.62 -21.07 -15.63
CA GLU A 10 -18.47 -21.23 -14.72
C GLU A 10 -17.22 -21.40 -15.59
N VAL A 11 -16.39 -20.37 -15.62
CA VAL A 11 -15.07 -20.46 -16.24
C VAL A 11 -14.28 -21.49 -15.43
N PRO A 12 -13.83 -22.61 -16.02
CA PRO A 12 -13.12 -23.63 -15.27
C PRO A 12 -11.83 -23.04 -14.70
N THR A 13 -11.72 -23.02 -13.38
CA THR A 13 -10.52 -22.57 -12.66
C THR A 13 -9.40 -23.58 -12.91
N VAL A 14 -8.48 -23.23 -13.81
CA VAL A 14 -7.29 -24.04 -14.09
C VAL A 14 -6.42 -24.10 -12.84
N SER A 15 -6.13 -25.30 -12.34
CA SER A 15 -5.19 -25.48 -11.24
C SER A 15 -3.79 -25.03 -11.69
N VAL A 16 -3.00 -24.44 -10.78
CA VAL A 16 -1.60 -24.07 -11.09
C VAL A 16 -0.78 -25.30 -11.54
N LYS A 17 -1.15 -26.51 -11.12
CA LYS A 17 -0.50 -27.76 -11.55
C LYS A 17 -0.79 -28.11 -13.02
N ASP A 18 -1.94 -27.68 -13.54
CA ASP A 18 -2.37 -27.96 -14.91
C ASP A 18 -1.82 -26.90 -15.90
N MET A 19 -1.21 -25.83 -15.38
CA MET A 19 -0.53 -24.83 -16.18
C MET A 19 0.80 -25.37 -16.72
N LEU A 20 1.18 -24.89 -17.91
CA LEU A 20 2.52 -25.17 -18.44
C LEU A 20 3.58 -24.65 -17.48
N PRO A 21 4.73 -25.33 -17.31
CA PRO A 21 5.75 -24.93 -16.33
C PRO A 21 6.11 -23.45 -16.39
N PHE A 22 6.33 -22.89 -17.58
CA PHE A 22 6.68 -21.48 -17.78
C PHE A 22 5.56 -20.48 -17.44
N GLN A 23 4.32 -20.95 -17.26
CA GLN A 23 3.17 -20.12 -16.86
C GLN A 23 2.95 -20.14 -15.34
N ARG A 24 3.60 -21.05 -14.63
CA ARG A 24 3.48 -21.13 -13.17
C ARG A 24 4.23 -19.95 -12.54
N PRO A 25 3.63 -19.20 -11.61
CA PRO A 25 4.23 -17.95 -11.09
C PRO A 25 5.68 -18.09 -10.61
N ARG A 26 6.01 -19.19 -9.91
CA ARG A 26 7.39 -19.39 -9.40
C ARG A 26 8.39 -19.67 -10.51
N GLU A 27 8.04 -20.54 -11.44
CA GLU A 27 8.87 -20.87 -12.59
C GLU A 27 9.04 -19.66 -13.52
N LYS A 28 7.95 -18.90 -13.74
CA LYS A 28 7.98 -17.66 -14.49
C LYS A 28 8.89 -16.61 -13.81
N PHE A 29 8.79 -16.48 -12.48
CA PHE A 29 9.66 -15.57 -11.71
C PHE A 29 11.13 -15.92 -11.86
N LEU A 30 11.49 -17.23 -11.81
CA LEU A 30 12.86 -17.71 -11.96
C LEU A 30 13.41 -17.53 -13.37
N THR A 31 12.55 -17.66 -14.39
CA THR A 31 12.97 -17.66 -15.80
C THR A 31 13.00 -16.24 -16.37
N LEU A 32 12.00 -15.42 -16.09
CA LEU A 32 11.82 -14.10 -16.69
C LEU A 32 12.16 -12.95 -15.73
N GLY A 33 12.29 -13.24 -14.45
CA GLY A 33 12.54 -12.25 -13.41
C GLY A 33 11.28 -11.50 -12.93
N PRO A 34 11.41 -10.77 -11.81
CA PRO A 34 10.27 -10.13 -11.13
C PRO A 34 9.59 -9.02 -11.96
N SER A 35 10.32 -8.32 -12.82
CA SER A 35 9.79 -7.22 -13.65
C SER A 35 8.76 -7.65 -14.68
N HIS A 36 8.69 -8.95 -14.99
CA HIS A 36 7.75 -9.54 -15.96
C HIS A 36 6.53 -10.20 -15.30
N MET A 37 6.38 -10.00 -13.98
CA MET A 37 5.27 -10.57 -13.22
C MET A 37 4.11 -9.60 -13.09
N ALA A 38 2.89 -10.08 -13.30
CA ALA A 38 1.68 -9.35 -12.92
C ALA A 38 1.55 -9.32 -11.38
N MET A 39 0.80 -8.35 -10.86
CA MET A 39 0.61 -8.23 -9.40
C MET A 39 -0.07 -9.46 -8.80
N GLU A 40 -1.04 -10.02 -9.49
CA GLU A 40 -1.74 -11.24 -9.09
C GLU A 40 -0.80 -12.45 -9.03
N GLU A 41 0.20 -12.52 -9.91
CA GLU A 41 1.20 -13.58 -9.90
C GLU A 41 2.16 -13.44 -8.70
N LEU A 42 2.56 -12.20 -8.37
CA LEU A 42 3.38 -11.92 -7.18
C LEU A 42 2.61 -12.25 -5.90
N LEU A 43 1.34 -11.85 -5.80
CA LEU A 43 0.46 -12.20 -4.68
C LEU A 43 0.27 -13.72 -4.58
N ALA A 44 0.10 -14.43 -5.71
CA ALA A 44 -0.04 -15.89 -5.74
C ALA A 44 1.22 -16.60 -5.20
N ILE A 45 2.42 -16.06 -5.45
CA ILE A 45 3.66 -16.58 -4.87
C ILE A 45 3.65 -16.46 -3.35
N LEU A 46 3.21 -15.31 -2.81
CA LEU A 46 3.11 -15.06 -1.36
C LEU A 46 2.03 -15.92 -0.71
N LEU A 47 0.89 -16.10 -1.36
CA LEU A 47 -0.21 -16.96 -0.90
C LEU A 47 0.18 -18.44 -0.85
N ARG A 48 1.17 -18.86 -1.65
CA ARG A 48 1.73 -20.23 -1.76
C ARG A 48 0.73 -21.26 -2.30
N THR A 49 -0.48 -21.27 -1.79
CA THR A 49 -1.54 -22.23 -2.15
C THR A 49 -2.88 -21.52 -2.30
N GLY A 50 -3.69 -21.99 -3.22
CA GLY A 50 -5.11 -21.63 -3.28
C GLY A 50 -5.93 -22.30 -2.17
N VAL A 51 -7.21 -22.48 -2.43
CA VAL A 51 -8.15 -23.26 -1.62
C VAL A 51 -8.84 -24.32 -2.47
N LYS A 52 -9.66 -25.17 -1.86
CA LYS A 52 -10.39 -26.20 -2.61
C LYS A 52 -11.26 -25.54 -3.70
N GLY A 53 -10.99 -25.90 -4.94
CA GLY A 53 -11.70 -25.36 -6.12
C GLY A 53 -11.21 -24.02 -6.65
N GLN A 54 -10.15 -23.42 -6.06
CA GLN A 54 -9.64 -22.13 -6.50
C GLN A 54 -8.11 -22.10 -6.43
N SER A 55 -7.47 -21.68 -7.54
CA SER A 55 -6.00 -21.58 -7.60
C SER A 55 -5.49 -20.38 -6.80
N ALA A 56 -4.18 -20.36 -6.50
CA ALA A 56 -3.56 -19.20 -5.83
C ALA A 56 -3.64 -17.94 -6.69
N ILE A 57 -3.58 -18.04 -8.02
CA ILE A 57 -3.71 -16.91 -8.94
C ILE A 57 -5.14 -16.36 -8.92
N SER A 58 -6.14 -17.26 -8.99
CA SER A 58 -7.55 -16.83 -8.91
C SER A 58 -7.85 -16.17 -7.56
N LEU A 59 -7.32 -16.71 -6.46
CA LEU A 59 -7.46 -16.10 -5.14
C LEU A 59 -6.77 -14.74 -5.05
N ALA A 60 -5.61 -14.57 -5.70
CA ALA A 60 -4.92 -13.29 -5.80
C ALA A 60 -5.72 -12.28 -6.63
N SER A 61 -6.36 -12.72 -7.71
CA SER A 61 -7.25 -11.88 -8.52
C SER A 61 -8.45 -11.38 -7.71
N ASP A 62 -9.06 -12.25 -6.88
CA ASP A 62 -10.17 -11.84 -6.01
C ASP A 62 -9.73 -10.78 -5.00
N ILE A 63 -8.49 -10.87 -4.47
CA ILE A 63 -7.93 -9.85 -3.59
C ILE A 63 -7.87 -8.50 -4.32
N VAL A 64 -7.28 -8.46 -5.51
CA VAL A 64 -7.16 -7.22 -6.30
C VAL A 64 -8.54 -6.65 -6.63
N GLN A 65 -9.49 -7.48 -7.03
CA GLN A 65 -10.85 -7.09 -7.40
C GLN A 65 -11.72 -6.69 -6.18
N SER A 66 -11.32 -7.02 -4.95
CA SER A 66 -12.01 -6.60 -3.74
C SER A 66 -11.85 -5.11 -3.42
N PHE A 67 -10.97 -4.41 -4.15
CA PHE A 67 -10.74 -2.97 -4.05
C PHE A 67 -11.23 -2.26 -5.31
N ASP A 68 -11.99 -1.17 -5.14
CA ASP A 68 -12.58 -0.40 -6.26
C ASP A 68 -11.51 0.16 -7.23
N ASP A 69 -10.34 0.49 -6.70
CA ASP A 69 -9.17 0.99 -7.44
C ASP A 69 -8.15 -0.11 -7.79
N GLY A 70 -8.55 -1.39 -7.69
CA GLY A 70 -7.75 -2.53 -8.12
C GLY A 70 -6.41 -2.63 -7.39
N VAL A 71 -5.31 -2.67 -8.16
CA VAL A 71 -3.94 -2.81 -7.62
C VAL A 71 -3.57 -1.69 -6.64
N TYR A 72 -4.05 -0.46 -6.87
CA TYR A 72 -3.76 0.66 -5.96
C TYR A 72 -4.39 0.48 -4.58
N GLY A 73 -5.51 -0.23 -4.49
CA GLY A 73 -6.16 -0.57 -3.22
C GLY A 73 -5.35 -1.49 -2.32
N LEU A 74 -4.34 -2.19 -2.87
CA LEU A 74 -3.47 -3.06 -2.08
C LEU A 74 -2.73 -2.32 -0.97
N ASN A 75 -2.46 -1.02 -1.14
CA ASN A 75 -1.81 -0.20 -0.10
C ASN A 75 -2.69 0.00 1.14
N ARG A 76 -4.01 -0.24 1.03
CA ARG A 76 -4.98 -0.13 2.13
C ARG A 76 -5.35 -1.50 2.72
N MET A 77 -4.64 -2.57 2.33
CA MET A 77 -4.89 -3.90 2.89
C MET A 77 -4.65 -3.94 4.38
N THR A 78 -5.65 -4.43 5.10
CA THR A 78 -5.55 -4.78 6.52
C THR A 78 -5.87 -6.26 6.71
N VAL A 79 -5.40 -6.83 7.81
CA VAL A 79 -5.72 -8.22 8.15
C VAL A 79 -7.24 -8.41 8.22
N GLU A 80 -7.97 -7.44 8.83
CA GLU A 80 -9.42 -7.49 8.99
C GLU A 80 -10.17 -7.49 7.64
N ASN A 81 -9.67 -6.75 6.64
CA ASN A 81 -10.28 -6.71 5.32
C ASN A 81 -10.00 -8.00 4.56
N LEU A 82 -8.78 -8.48 4.61
CA LEU A 82 -8.35 -9.69 3.89
C LEU A 82 -9.05 -10.95 4.39
N VAL A 83 -9.26 -11.12 5.70
CA VAL A 83 -9.93 -12.33 6.23
C VAL A 83 -11.41 -12.42 5.85
N LYS A 84 -12.02 -11.35 5.35
CA LYS A 84 -13.39 -11.37 4.80
C LYS A 84 -13.44 -12.05 3.43
N ILE A 85 -12.31 -12.15 2.73
CA ILE A 85 -12.21 -12.80 1.43
C ILE A 85 -12.19 -14.31 1.64
N LYS A 86 -13.11 -15.02 1.01
CA LYS A 86 -13.21 -16.50 1.11
C LYS A 86 -11.88 -17.14 0.68
N GLY A 87 -11.30 -17.92 1.57
CA GLY A 87 -10.02 -18.60 1.31
C GLY A 87 -8.77 -17.87 1.82
N ILE A 88 -8.92 -16.69 2.39
CA ILE A 88 -7.86 -15.97 3.08
C ILE A 88 -8.06 -16.13 4.60
N GLY A 89 -7.23 -16.97 5.21
CA GLY A 89 -7.12 -17.05 6.67
C GLY A 89 -6.11 -16.05 7.22
N THR A 90 -6.04 -15.95 8.54
CA THR A 90 -5.15 -15.02 9.25
C THR A 90 -3.70 -15.13 8.79
N ASP A 91 -3.16 -16.34 8.61
CA ASP A 91 -1.75 -16.53 8.22
C ASP A 91 -1.45 -15.92 6.85
N LYS A 92 -2.34 -16.13 5.86
CA LYS A 92 -2.20 -15.55 4.52
C LYS A 92 -2.33 -14.02 4.59
N ALA A 93 -3.31 -13.50 5.33
CA ALA A 93 -3.53 -12.08 5.50
C ALA A 93 -2.31 -11.39 6.12
N VAL A 94 -1.76 -11.94 7.21
CA VAL A 94 -0.54 -11.42 7.87
C VAL A 94 0.66 -11.45 6.92
N THR A 95 0.83 -12.53 6.15
CA THR A 95 1.93 -12.64 5.18
C THR A 95 1.87 -11.52 4.14
N LEU A 96 0.69 -11.26 3.58
CA LEU A 96 0.48 -10.20 2.59
C LEU A 96 0.72 -8.82 3.20
N CYS A 97 0.13 -8.53 4.35
CA CYS A 97 0.34 -7.25 5.04
C CYS A 97 1.81 -7.03 5.41
N ALA A 98 2.51 -8.06 5.86
CA ALA A 98 3.94 -7.96 6.16
C ALA A 98 4.79 -7.66 4.93
N ALA A 99 4.49 -8.30 3.77
CA ALA A 99 5.20 -8.04 2.52
C ALA A 99 4.99 -6.60 2.03
N LEU A 100 3.77 -6.08 2.13
CA LEU A 100 3.46 -4.68 1.78
C LEU A 100 4.17 -3.70 2.70
N GLU A 101 4.16 -3.95 4.00
CA GLU A 101 4.86 -3.11 4.97
C GLU A 101 6.37 -3.08 4.73
N MET A 102 6.97 -4.23 4.36
CA MET A 102 8.37 -4.27 3.93
C MET A 102 8.61 -3.40 2.70
N GLY A 103 7.75 -3.51 1.68
CA GLY A 103 7.83 -2.70 0.47
C GLY A 103 7.72 -1.20 0.77
N ARG A 104 6.78 -0.80 1.63
CA ARG A 104 6.60 0.58 2.09
C ARG A 104 7.87 1.11 2.78
N ARG A 105 8.43 0.36 3.74
CA ARG A 105 9.66 0.76 4.45
C ARG A 105 10.86 0.88 3.51
N LEU A 106 11.03 -0.04 2.56
CA LEU A 106 12.11 0.02 1.58
C LEU A 106 11.96 1.23 0.64
N GLY A 107 10.72 1.53 0.24
CA GLY A 107 10.42 2.74 -0.55
C GLY A 107 10.81 4.02 0.20
N GLU A 108 10.48 4.12 1.48
CA GLU A 108 10.86 5.27 2.32
C GLU A 108 12.37 5.43 2.48
N LEU A 109 13.10 4.33 2.67
CA LEU A 109 14.57 4.36 2.74
C LEU A 109 15.16 4.88 1.44
N LYS A 110 14.69 4.39 0.30
CA LYS A 110 15.15 4.83 -1.03
C LYS A 110 14.88 6.32 -1.25
N ILE A 111 13.70 6.80 -0.88
CA ILE A 111 13.34 8.22 -0.98
C ILE A 111 14.27 9.05 -0.08
N LYS A 112 14.51 8.61 1.15
CA LYS A 112 15.40 9.29 2.10
C LYS A 112 16.84 9.39 1.59
N GLU A 113 17.33 8.38 0.89
CA GLU A 113 18.66 8.40 0.26
C GLU A 113 18.70 9.30 -0.98
N THR A 114 17.63 9.33 -1.78
CA THR A 114 17.56 10.07 -3.03
C THR A 114 17.34 11.57 -2.80
N TYR A 115 16.52 11.92 -1.80
CA TYR A 115 16.18 13.31 -1.49
C TYR A 115 16.89 13.77 -0.22
N GLN A 116 18.13 14.23 -0.36
CA GLN A 116 18.91 14.77 0.77
C GLN A 116 18.60 16.22 1.09
N ASP A 117 17.87 16.93 0.23
CA ASP A 117 17.54 18.34 0.37
C ASP A 117 16.04 18.59 0.19
N PHE A 118 15.38 18.99 1.26
CA PHE A 118 13.96 19.33 1.32
C PHE A 118 13.70 20.83 1.20
N SER A 119 14.60 21.58 0.59
CA SER A 119 14.40 23.02 0.31
C SER A 119 13.23 23.28 -0.65
N GLN A 120 12.89 22.30 -1.47
CA GLN A 120 11.80 22.41 -2.43
C GLN A 120 10.54 21.70 -1.91
N PRO A 121 9.37 22.39 -1.85
CA PRO A 121 8.10 21.82 -1.39
C PRO A 121 7.71 20.52 -2.12
N PHE A 122 8.03 20.44 -3.42
CA PHE A 122 7.77 19.26 -4.23
C PHE A 122 8.50 18.01 -3.72
N VAL A 123 9.72 18.15 -3.23
CA VAL A 123 10.52 17.01 -2.73
C VAL A 123 9.90 16.43 -1.47
N ILE A 124 9.48 17.28 -0.53
CA ILE A 124 8.82 16.78 0.70
C ILE A 124 7.43 16.22 0.38
N ALA A 125 6.71 16.81 -0.58
CA ALA A 125 5.42 16.30 -1.02
C ALA A 125 5.56 14.88 -1.59
N GLN A 126 6.54 14.62 -2.46
CA GLN A 126 6.83 13.27 -2.96
C GLN A 126 7.21 12.30 -1.84
N TYR A 127 8.01 12.76 -0.88
CA TYR A 127 8.44 11.92 0.25
C TYR A 127 7.28 11.41 1.10
N VAL A 128 6.23 12.24 1.30
CA VAL A 128 5.07 11.87 2.12
C VAL A 128 3.89 11.33 1.30
N MET A 129 3.90 11.53 -0.02
CA MET A 129 2.77 11.20 -0.90
C MET A 129 2.34 9.73 -0.78
N GLU A 130 3.29 8.79 -0.70
CA GLU A 130 2.98 7.37 -0.56
C GLU A 130 2.28 7.04 0.76
N ARG A 131 2.49 7.84 1.81
CA ARG A 131 1.81 7.68 3.10
C ARG A 131 0.42 8.30 3.11
N LEU A 132 0.25 9.43 2.41
CA LEU A 132 -0.96 10.24 2.49
C LEU A 132 -1.96 9.96 1.37
N ARG A 133 -1.52 9.37 0.25
CA ARG A 133 -2.36 9.12 -0.94
C ARG A 133 -3.57 8.23 -0.69
N HIS A 134 -3.48 7.31 0.27
CA HIS A 134 -4.49 6.29 0.53
C HIS A 134 -5.17 6.46 1.89
N GLU A 135 -5.00 7.61 2.52
CA GLU A 135 -5.69 7.93 3.76
C GLU A 135 -7.09 8.47 3.46
N ASP A 136 -8.09 7.85 4.06
CA ASP A 136 -9.51 8.20 3.87
C ASP A 136 -9.92 9.44 4.67
N VAL A 137 -9.06 9.91 5.55
CA VAL A 137 -9.26 11.11 6.38
C VAL A 137 -8.13 12.11 6.17
N GLU A 138 -8.40 13.37 6.46
CA GLU A 138 -7.37 14.40 6.45
C GLU A 138 -6.39 14.18 7.60
N HIS A 139 -5.11 14.31 7.31
CA HIS A 139 -4.01 14.27 8.27
C HIS A 139 -3.16 15.53 8.16
N VAL A 140 -2.68 16.00 9.28
CA VAL A 140 -1.67 17.06 9.33
C VAL A 140 -0.37 16.49 9.88
N TRP A 141 0.71 16.66 9.11
CA TRP A 141 2.05 16.26 9.46
C TRP A 141 2.97 17.47 9.54
N ALA A 142 4.04 17.38 10.32
CA ALA A 142 5.09 18.35 10.38
C ALA A 142 6.44 17.70 10.12
N ALA A 143 7.14 18.17 9.08
CA ALA A 143 8.53 17.79 8.81
C ALA A 143 9.46 18.76 9.52
N MET A 144 10.30 18.24 10.40
CA MET A 144 11.31 19.00 11.13
C MET A 144 12.63 18.92 10.38
N LEU A 145 13.23 20.07 10.04
CA LEU A 145 14.41 20.12 9.18
C LEU A 145 15.61 20.77 9.90
N THR A 146 16.81 20.35 9.50
CA THR A 146 18.05 21.03 9.86
C THR A 146 18.18 22.35 9.11
N SER A 147 19.17 23.20 9.48
CA SER A 147 19.54 24.40 8.74
C SER A 147 20.01 24.16 7.29
N ARG A 148 20.31 22.90 6.95
CA ARG A 148 20.66 22.47 5.59
C ARG A 148 19.51 21.76 4.88
N ASN A 149 18.26 21.98 5.34
CA ASN A 149 17.03 21.39 4.81
C ASN A 149 17.01 19.85 4.79
N LYS A 150 17.78 19.21 5.67
CA LYS A 150 17.73 17.75 5.83
C LYS A 150 16.66 17.38 6.84
N LEU A 151 15.89 16.32 6.57
CA LEU A 151 14.85 15.82 7.46
C LEU A 151 15.48 15.26 8.74
N ILE A 152 15.07 15.84 9.87
CA ILE A 152 15.36 15.32 11.22
C ILE A 152 14.28 14.29 11.56
N GLN A 153 13.00 14.71 11.45
CA GLN A 153 11.86 13.92 11.90
C GLN A 153 10.60 14.34 11.14
N LEU A 154 9.73 13.37 10.84
CA LEU A 154 8.38 13.58 10.30
C LEU A 154 7.38 13.18 11.39
N GLU A 155 6.59 14.15 11.86
CA GLU A 155 5.64 13.97 12.96
C GLU A 155 4.21 14.08 12.50
N HIS A 156 3.38 13.14 12.92
CA HIS A 156 1.94 13.25 12.79
C HIS A 156 1.41 14.19 13.87
N ILE A 157 0.66 15.21 13.47
CA ILE A 157 0.18 16.26 14.37
C ILE A 157 -1.28 16.05 14.73
N SER A 158 -2.16 15.84 13.75
CA SER A 158 -3.58 15.64 14.00
C SER A 158 -4.27 14.88 12.87
N ASN A 159 -5.40 14.25 13.20
CA ASN A 159 -6.41 13.80 12.26
C ASN A 159 -7.42 14.93 12.05
N GLY A 160 -7.82 15.17 10.80
CA GLY A 160 -8.67 16.28 10.40
C GLY A 160 -7.88 17.44 9.80
N GLY A 161 -8.53 18.19 8.89
CA GLY A 161 -7.90 19.28 8.13
C GLY A 161 -7.46 20.46 8.99
N LEU A 162 -6.64 21.31 8.39
CA LEU A 162 -6.14 22.56 9.02
C LEU A 162 -7.27 23.47 9.54
N VAL A 163 -8.47 23.37 8.98
CA VAL A 163 -9.64 24.20 9.34
C VAL A 163 -10.47 23.56 10.46
N SER A 164 -10.48 22.25 10.57
CA SER A 164 -11.28 21.52 11.57
C SER A 164 -10.53 21.19 12.86
N SER A 165 -9.21 21.17 12.82
CA SER A 165 -8.36 21.10 14.00
C SER A 165 -7.62 22.42 14.13
N LEU A 166 -7.79 23.09 15.24
CA LEU A 166 -6.78 24.02 15.73
C LEU A 166 -5.50 23.20 15.81
N VAL A 167 -4.67 23.27 14.73
CA VAL A 167 -3.32 22.72 14.78
C VAL A 167 -2.74 23.25 16.06
N GLU A 168 -2.51 22.38 17.04
CA GLU A 168 -1.95 22.84 18.31
C GLU A 168 -0.53 23.35 18.03
N GLN A 169 -0.44 24.63 17.63
CA GLN A 169 0.83 25.28 17.31
C GLN A 169 1.85 25.00 18.40
N ARG A 170 1.39 24.99 19.65
CA ARG A 170 2.22 24.67 20.81
C ARG A 170 2.81 23.25 20.73
N ALA A 171 2.06 22.25 20.27
CA ALA A 171 2.55 20.89 20.12
C ALA A 171 3.60 20.80 19.02
N VAL A 172 3.38 21.46 17.88
CA VAL A 172 4.34 21.52 16.76
C VAL A 172 5.65 22.15 17.20
N PHE A 173 5.60 23.34 17.80
CA PHE A 173 6.81 24.05 18.23
C PHE A 173 7.54 23.32 19.36
N LYS A 174 6.81 22.68 20.30
CA LYS A 174 7.44 21.87 21.36
C LYS A 174 8.27 20.73 20.76
N LYS A 175 7.74 20.04 19.75
CA LYS A 175 8.46 18.97 19.06
C LYS A 175 9.65 19.50 18.27
N ALA A 176 9.48 20.59 17.54
CA ALA A 176 10.56 21.23 16.79
C ALA A 176 11.73 21.66 17.67
N ILE A 177 11.45 22.28 18.82
CA ILE A 177 12.47 22.66 19.80
C ILE A 177 13.16 21.44 20.37
N ALA A 178 12.40 20.39 20.71
CA ALA A 178 12.96 19.15 21.29
C ALA A 178 13.96 18.43 20.37
N CYS A 179 13.78 18.53 19.05
CA CYS A 179 14.69 17.94 18.07
C CYS A 179 15.68 18.95 17.45
N ASN A 180 15.76 20.18 17.99
CA ASN A 180 16.60 21.26 17.47
C ASN A 180 16.36 21.55 15.98
N ALA A 181 15.11 21.54 15.53
CA ALA A 181 14.77 21.88 14.18
C ALA A 181 15.04 23.35 13.85
N ALA A 182 15.64 23.61 12.70
CA ALA A 182 15.86 24.96 12.19
C ALA A 182 14.71 25.46 11.30
N ALA A 183 13.93 24.51 10.72
CA ALA A 183 12.76 24.82 9.91
C ALA A 183 11.68 23.75 10.09
N ILE A 184 10.43 24.14 9.79
CA ILE A 184 9.25 23.25 9.85
C ILE A 184 8.50 23.40 8.54
N ILE A 185 8.10 22.27 7.94
CA ILE A 185 7.15 22.23 6.83
C ILE A 185 5.90 21.52 7.31
N LEU A 186 4.75 22.22 7.26
CA LEU A 186 3.45 21.58 7.51
C LEU A 186 2.93 20.97 6.22
N ILE A 187 2.38 19.78 6.33
CA ILE A 187 1.90 18.98 5.21
C ILE A 187 0.52 18.44 5.57
N HIS A 188 -0.42 18.51 4.64
CA HIS A 188 -1.72 17.88 4.79
C HIS A 188 -2.16 17.25 3.48
N ASN A 189 -3.05 16.28 3.56
CA ASN A 189 -3.68 15.64 2.42
C ASN A 189 -5.14 16.08 2.30
N HIS A 190 -5.67 16.02 1.09
CA HIS A 190 -7.09 16.15 0.80
C HIS A 190 -7.58 14.82 0.23
N PRO A 191 -8.31 13.98 1.00
CA PRO A 191 -8.79 12.67 0.51
C PRO A 191 -9.75 12.75 -0.67
N SER A 192 -10.40 13.90 -0.84
CA SER A 192 -11.32 14.15 -1.96
C SER A 192 -10.63 14.51 -3.29
N GLY A 193 -9.31 14.62 -3.30
CA GLY A 193 -8.51 14.98 -4.50
C GLY A 193 -8.31 16.47 -4.66
#